data_107f28726f25fa21ba7b6a93de3f9e1e
#
_entry.id   107f28726f25fa21ba7b6a93de3f9e1e
#
_cell.length_a   1.000
_cell.length_b   1.000
_cell.length_c   1.000
_cell.angle_alpha   90.00
_cell.angle_beta   90.00
_cell.angle_gamma   90.00
#
_symmetry.space_group_name_H-M   'P 1'
#
loop_
_entity.id
_entity.type
_entity.pdbx_description
1 polymer ?
#
loop_
_entity_poly.entity_id
_entity_poly.type
_entity_poly.pdbx_seq_one_letter_code
_entity_poly.pdbx_strand_id
1 'polypeptide(L)'
;MSALIVLLPINAMIIFSAFKPGTPWPRLLAKLGDWVEPFRIVNGYGLFRIMTKSRPEIVLEGSADGVDWLPYEFNWKPGDVNQPPHWVAPHQPRLDWQMWFAALGHYRQNPWLGGLAMGLLQDNPDVTGLFAHNPFPENPPRYLRATLYDYHFTSSAERRATGAWWKRERVGEYFPAVSLRNFSR
;
A
#
# COMPACT_ATOMS: atom_id res chain seq x y z
N MET A 1 24.93 37.97 -1.54
CA MET A 1 23.45 37.92 -1.38
C MET A 1 23.08 36.55 -0.87
N SER A 2 22.32 36.52 0.23
CA SER A 2 21.97 35.24 0.84
C SER A 2 21.01 34.44 -0.07
N ALA A 3 21.30 33.19 -0.33
CA ALA A 3 20.42 32.27 -1.08
C ALA A 3 18.97 32.29 -0.54
N LEU A 4 18.78 32.64 0.72
CA LEU A 4 17.49 32.82 1.37
C LEU A 4 16.58 33.85 0.64
N ILE A 5 17.13 34.93 0.07
CA ILE A 5 16.32 35.95 -0.64
C ILE A 5 15.63 35.35 -1.87
N VAL A 6 16.24 34.34 -2.50
CA VAL A 6 15.68 33.62 -3.66
C VAL A 6 14.80 32.47 -3.23
N LEU A 7 15.24 31.68 -2.26
CA LEU A 7 14.57 30.43 -1.89
C LEU A 7 13.29 30.65 -1.06
N LEU A 8 13.25 31.70 -0.19
CA LEU A 8 12.07 31.97 0.64
C LEU A 8 10.81 32.29 -0.17
N PRO A 9 10.85 33.20 -1.18
CA PRO A 9 9.66 33.48 -1.98
C PRO A 9 9.17 32.27 -2.78
N ILE A 10 10.10 31.44 -3.28
CA ILE A 10 9.77 30.21 -4.01
C ILE A 10 9.09 29.23 -3.06
N ASN A 11 9.64 29.00 -1.86
CA ASN A 11 9.00 28.15 -0.84
C ASN A 11 7.61 28.66 -0.44
N ALA A 12 7.47 29.98 -0.23
CA ALA A 12 6.18 30.57 0.09
C ALA A 12 5.14 30.31 -1.00
N MET A 13 5.52 30.42 -2.28
CA MET A 13 4.64 30.13 -3.40
C MET A 13 4.29 28.65 -3.51
N ILE A 14 5.22 27.76 -3.24
CA ILE A 14 4.95 26.29 -3.20
C ILE A 14 3.93 25.98 -2.10
N ILE A 15 4.13 26.53 -0.90
CA ILE A 15 3.20 26.36 0.23
C ILE A 15 1.83 26.95 -0.13
N PHE A 16 1.79 28.15 -0.67
CA PHE A 16 0.54 28.81 -1.07
C PHE A 16 -0.21 27.99 -2.14
N SER A 17 0.50 27.48 -3.15
CA SER A 17 -0.07 26.63 -4.20
C SER A 17 -0.61 25.28 -3.65
N ALA A 18 -0.09 24.84 -2.50
CA ALA A 18 -0.61 23.65 -1.84
C ALA A 18 -2.01 23.88 -1.23
N PHE A 19 -2.26 25.09 -0.70
CA PHE A 19 -3.58 25.47 -0.17
C PHE A 19 -4.55 25.94 -1.26
N LYS A 20 -4.02 26.52 -2.35
CA LYS A 20 -4.83 27.09 -3.42
C LYS A 20 -4.32 26.61 -4.79
N PRO A 21 -4.64 25.36 -5.19
CA PRO A 21 -4.22 24.79 -6.47
C PRO A 21 -4.68 25.65 -7.65
N GLY A 22 -3.83 25.76 -8.68
CA GLY A 22 -4.15 26.52 -9.89
C GLY A 22 -3.85 28.03 -9.80
N THR A 23 -3.27 28.52 -8.70
CA THR A 23 -2.85 29.92 -8.61
C THR A 23 -1.66 30.18 -9.56
N PRO A 24 -1.75 31.15 -10.48
CA PRO A 24 -0.64 31.46 -11.38
C PRO A 24 0.52 32.10 -10.62
N TRP A 25 1.72 31.61 -10.90
CA TRP A 25 2.95 32.15 -10.33
C TRP A 25 3.32 33.48 -10.98
N PRO A 26 3.77 34.49 -10.21
CA PRO A 26 4.40 35.67 -10.78
C PRO A 26 5.55 35.27 -11.70
N ARG A 27 5.62 35.88 -12.90
CA ARG A 27 6.58 35.48 -13.95
C ARG A 27 8.03 35.42 -13.47
N LEU A 28 8.44 36.34 -12.59
CA LEU A 28 9.78 36.36 -12.01
C LEU A 28 10.03 35.17 -11.12
N LEU A 29 9.09 34.82 -10.25
CA LEU A 29 9.21 33.67 -9.34
C LEU A 29 9.15 32.34 -10.11
N ALA A 30 8.36 32.25 -11.16
CA ALA A 30 8.34 31.10 -12.05
C ALA A 30 9.73 30.85 -12.69
N LYS A 31 10.33 31.88 -13.28
CA LYS A 31 11.68 31.78 -13.86
C LYS A 31 12.75 31.42 -12.83
N LEU A 32 12.67 31.98 -11.61
CA LEU A 32 13.59 31.61 -10.53
C LEU A 32 13.35 30.17 -10.05
N GLY A 33 12.10 29.72 -10.03
CA GLY A 33 11.72 28.34 -9.74
C GLY A 33 12.33 27.38 -10.74
N ASP A 34 12.16 27.65 -12.05
CA ASP A 34 12.73 26.84 -13.13
C ASP A 34 14.27 26.77 -13.07
N TRP A 35 14.89 27.87 -12.64
CA TRP A 35 16.37 27.91 -12.50
C TRP A 35 16.88 27.09 -11.32
N VAL A 36 16.17 27.02 -10.21
CA VAL A 36 16.57 26.22 -9.03
C VAL A 36 16.05 24.78 -9.05
N GLU A 37 15.09 24.47 -9.91
CA GLU A 37 14.45 23.15 -10.02
C GLU A 37 15.45 21.99 -10.20
N PRO A 38 16.47 22.08 -11.09
CA PRO A 38 17.44 21.00 -11.28
C PRO A 38 18.22 20.64 -10.01
N PHE A 39 18.40 21.58 -9.08
CA PHE A 39 19.12 21.35 -7.83
C PHE A 39 18.27 20.69 -6.74
N ARG A 40 16.95 20.58 -6.94
CA ARG A 40 15.99 19.99 -5.98
C ARG A 40 16.07 20.59 -4.57
N ILE A 41 16.61 21.80 -4.42
CA ILE A 41 16.75 22.50 -3.12
C ILE A 41 15.40 22.94 -2.58
N VAL A 42 14.49 23.28 -3.49
CA VAL A 42 13.11 23.67 -3.18
C VAL A 42 12.17 22.78 -3.97
N ASN A 43 11.32 22.07 -3.28
CA ASN A 43 10.31 21.23 -3.92
C ASN A 43 9.05 21.16 -3.06
N GLY A 44 7.92 20.89 -3.71
CA GLY A 44 6.68 20.60 -3.01
C GLY A 44 6.75 19.21 -2.39
N TYR A 45 7.26 19.09 -1.18
CA TYR A 45 7.17 17.82 -0.46
C TYR A 45 5.70 17.43 -0.28
N GLY A 46 5.30 16.29 -0.78
CA GLY A 46 3.89 15.94 -0.80
C GLY A 46 3.57 14.50 -1.10
N LEU A 47 4.48 13.56 -0.80
CA LEU A 47 4.19 12.13 -0.98
C LEU A 47 2.89 11.73 -0.26
N PHE A 48 2.63 12.33 0.91
CA PHE A 48 1.42 12.13 1.72
C PHE A 48 0.55 13.38 1.86
N ARG A 49 0.65 14.33 0.94
CA ARG A 49 -0.12 15.58 0.99
C ARG A 49 -1.61 15.38 0.78
N ILE A 50 -1.98 14.38 0.00
CA ILE A 50 -3.36 13.98 -0.24
C ILE A 50 -3.52 12.58 0.35
N MET A 51 -4.15 12.52 1.51
CA MET A 51 -4.52 11.24 2.13
C MET A 51 -5.84 10.75 1.54
N THR A 52 -5.88 9.50 1.15
CA THR A 52 -7.14 8.85 0.75
C THR A 52 -8.03 8.65 1.99
N LYS A 53 -9.33 8.87 1.83
CA LYS A 53 -10.33 8.61 2.89
C LYS A 53 -10.70 7.13 3.00
N SER A 54 -10.51 6.40 1.92
CA SER A 54 -10.67 4.93 1.84
C SER A 54 -9.35 4.25 2.18
N ARG A 55 -9.44 3.04 2.72
CA ARG A 55 -8.29 2.20 3.00
C ARG A 55 -8.43 0.86 2.28
N PRO A 56 -8.12 0.83 0.97
CA PRO A 56 -8.10 -0.42 0.23
C PRO A 56 -6.95 -1.30 0.74
N GLU A 57 -7.25 -2.57 1.01
CA GLU A 57 -6.29 -3.56 1.47
C GLU A 57 -6.44 -4.85 0.65
N ILE A 58 -5.31 -5.41 0.25
CA ILE A 58 -5.26 -6.66 -0.49
C ILE A 58 -5.10 -7.80 0.51
N VAL A 59 -6.02 -8.75 0.49
CA VAL A 59 -5.92 -10.01 1.23
C VAL A 59 -5.45 -11.08 0.25
N LEU A 60 -4.30 -11.68 0.53
CA LEU A 60 -3.74 -12.77 -0.24
C LEU A 60 -4.25 -14.09 0.35
N GLU A 61 -4.81 -14.96 -0.48
CA GLU A 61 -5.46 -16.19 -0.05
C GLU A 61 -4.94 -17.39 -0.83
N GLY A 62 -4.58 -18.44 -0.10
CA GLY A 62 -4.24 -19.72 -0.67
C GLY A 62 -5.36 -20.75 -0.57
N SER A 63 -5.36 -21.73 -1.45
CA SER A 63 -6.30 -22.85 -1.41
C SER A 63 -5.66 -24.15 -1.89
N ALA A 64 -6.02 -25.27 -1.25
CA ALA A 64 -5.60 -26.61 -1.66
C ALA A 64 -6.50 -27.18 -2.77
N ASP A 65 -7.78 -26.80 -2.80
CA ASP A 65 -8.83 -27.39 -3.64
C ASP A 65 -9.50 -26.38 -4.61
N GLY A 66 -9.27 -25.08 -4.41
CA GLY A 66 -9.90 -23.99 -5.15
C GLY A 66 -11.27 -23.59 -4.61
N VAL A 67 -11.72 -24.17 -3.49
CA VAL A 67 -13.01 -23.89 -2.83
C VAL A 67 -12.78 -23.18 -1.51
N ASP A 68 -12.01 -23.78 -0.62
CA ASP A 68 -11.68 -23.21 0.68
C ASP A 68 -10.42 -22.36 0.59
N TRP A 69 -10.57 -21.09 0.96
CA TRP A 69 -9.52 -20.06 0.85
C TRP A 69 -9.09 -19.59 2.22
N LEU A 70 -7.79 -19.72 2.51
CA LEU A 70 -7.18 -19.33 3.77
C LEU A 70 -6.29 -18.10 3.56
N PRO A 71 -6.43 -17.05 4.38
CA PRO A 71 -5.63 -15.84 4.23
C PRO A 71 -4.20 -16.02 4.75
N TYR A 72 -3.25 -15.41 4.04
CA TYR A 72 -1.91 -15.14 4.54
C TYR A 72 -1.93 -13.85 5.34
N GLU A 73 -1.53 -13.90 6.60
CA GLU A 73 -1.47 -12.72 7.44
C GLU A 73 -0.12 -12.02 7.33
N PHE A 74 -0.17 -10.71 7.09
CA PHE A 74 1.00 -9.86 7.03
C PHE A 74 1.40 -9.39 8.43
N ASN A 75 2.67 -8.96 8.59
CA ASN A 75 3.18 -8.56 9.90
C ASN A 75 2.60 -7.24 10.41
N TRP A 76 2.35 -6.28 9.51
CA TRP A 76 2.08 -4.89 9.90
C TRP A 76 0.82 -4.30 9.28
N LYS A 77 0.43 -4.75 8.09
CA LYS A 77 -0.79 -4.26 7.46
C LYS A 77 -2.04 -4.91 8.08
N PRO A 78 -3.21 -4.26 8.02
CA PRO A 78 -4.46 -4.89 8.45
C PRO A 78 -4.75 -6.19 7.69
N GLY A 79 -5.17 -7.20 8.43
CA GLY A 79 -5.58 -8.52 7.96
C GLY A 79 -6.81 -8.97 8.71
N ASP A 80 -6.62 -9.69 9.84
CA ASP A 80 -7.71 -10.05 10.74
C ASP A 80 -8.37 -8.78 11.30
N VAL A 81 -9.70 -8.73 11.22
CA VAL A 81 -10.51 -7.60 11.68
C VAL A 81 -10.44 -7.39 13.19
N ASN A 82 -10.06 -8.40 13.95
CA ASN A 82 -9.94 -8.35 15.41
C ASN A 82 -8.57 -7.82 15.88
N GLN A 83 -7.59 -7.76 14.98
CA GLN A 83 -6.26 -7.29 15.32
C GLN A 83 -6.21 -5.75 15.37
N PRO A 84 -5.62 -5.15 16.43
CA PRO A 84 -5.42 -3.72 16.48
C PRO A 84 -4.40 -3.28 15.42
N PRO A 85 -4.45 -2.01 14.97
CA PRO A 85 -3.41 -1.50 14.10
C PRO A 85 -2.07 -1.48 14.83
N HIS A 86 -1.02 -1.98 14.16
CA HIS A 86 0.33 -1.96 14.69
C HIS A 86 0.96 -0.58 14.57
N TRP A 87 1.87 -0.27 15.49
CA TRP A 87 2.73 0.90 15.36
C TRP A 87 3.86 0.58 14.39
N VAL A 88 3.78 1.13 13.19
CA VAL A 88 4.71 0.82 12.08
C VAL A 88 5.82 1.84 11.89
N ALA A 89 5.67 3.06 12.42
CA ALA A 89 6.70 4.08 12.34
C ALA A 89 7.82 3.82 13.37
N PRO A 90 9.08 4.07 13.05
CA PRO A 90 9.61 4.62 11.78
C PRO A 90 9.93 3.55 10.72
N HIS A 91 9.80 2.27 11.04
CA HIS A 91 10.18 1.17 10.15
C HIS A 91 8.99 0.29 9.81
N GLN A 92 8.83 -0.01 8.51
CA GLN A 92 7.80 -0.92 8.00
C GLN A 92 8.44 -1.91 7.03
N PRO A 93 8.16 -3.22 7.13
CA PRO A 93 8.65 -4.21 6.19
C PRO A 93 8.26 -3.87 4.75
N ARG A 94 9.18 -4.12 3.82
CA ARG A 94 9.01 -3.73 2.43
C ARG A 94 7.77 -4.35 1.79
N LEU A 95 7.46 -5.62 2.09
CA LEU A 95 6.31 -6.30 1.50
C LEU A 95 4.99 -5.64 1.90
N ASP A 96 4.80 -5.37 3.20
CA ASP A 96 3.59 -4.69 3.72
C ASP A 96 3.40 -3.32 3.06
N TRP A 97 4.50 -2.55 2.92
CA TRP A 97 4.52 -1.27 2.25
C TRP A 97 4.15 -1.38 0.76
N GLN A 98 4.74 -2.33 0.05
CA GLN A 98 4.44 -2.58 -1.37
C GLN A 98 2.98 -3.01 -1.58
N MET A 99 2.43 -3.85 -0.69
CA MET A 99 1.03 -4.26 -0.75
C MET A 99 0.07 -3.08 -0.57
N TRP A 100 0.41 -2.15 0.34
CA TRP A 100 -0.39 -0.93 0.51
C TRP A 100 -0.40 -0.08 -0.76
N PHE A 101 0.76 0.14 -1.40
CA PHE A 101 0.80 0.87 -2.68
C PHE A 101 0.09 0.11 -3.80
N ALA A 102 0.23 -1.20 -3.85
CA ALA A 102 -0.44 -2.03 -4.84
C ALA A 102 -1.97 -1.90 -4.78
N ALA A 103 -2.52 -1.78 -3.56
CA ALA A 103 -3.95 -1.61 -3.34
C ALA A 103 -4.53 -0.30 -3.90
N LEU A 104 -3.68 0.71 -4.17
CA LEU A 104 -4.08 1.98 -4.78
C LEU A 104 -4.20 1.92 -6.30
N GLY A 105 -3.81 0.81 -6.93
CA GLY A 105 -3.79 0.63 -8.37
C GLY A 105 -4.30 -0.74 -8.80
N HIS A 106 -3.89 -1.17 -9.98
CA HIS A 106 -4.27 -2.46 -10.56
C HIS A 106 -3.10 -3.45 -10.51
N TYR A 107 -3.38 -4.76 -10.37
CA TYR A 107 -2.33 -5.79 -10.24
C TYR A 107 -1.36 -5.82 -11.42
N ARG A 108 -1.80 -5.45 -12.64
CA ARG A 108 -0.93 -5.39 -13.84
C ARG A 108 0.19 -4.34 -13.73
N GLN A 109 0.03 -3.35 -12.86
CA GLN A 109 1.06 -2.35 -12.55
C GLN A 109 2.06 -2.85 -11.51
N ASN A 110 1.81 -4.04 -10.93
CA ASN A 110 2.57 -4.66 -9.87
C ASN A 110 3.07 -6.05 -10.29
N PRO A 111 3.97 -6.18 -11.29
CA PRO A 111 4.41 -7.47 -11.83
C PRO A 111 5.10 -8.38 -10.79
N TRP A 112 5.65 -7.80 -9.72
CA TRP A 112 6.26 -8.52 -8.62
C TRP A 112 5.28 -9.44 -7.87
N LEU A 113 3.96 -9.17 -7.92
CA LEU A 113 2.94 -10.04 -7.35
C LEU A 113 2.95 -11.45 -7.96
N GLY A 114 3.27 -11.56 -9.25
CA GLY A 114 3.45 -12.85 -9.89
C GLY A 114 4.60 -13.65 -9.28
N GLY A 115 5.74 -12.98 -9.01
CA GLY A 115 6.88 -13.59 -8.33
C GLY A 115 6.56 -14.01 -6.89
N LEU A 116 5.82 -13.16 -6.15
CA LEU A 116 5.35 -13.48 -4.81
C LEU A 116 4.43 -14.72 -4.82
N ALA A 117 3.46 -14.74 -5.75
CA ALA A 117 2.53 -15.86 -5.91
C ALA A 117 3.26 -17.18 -6.24
N MET A 118 4.20 -17.12 -7.17
CA MET A 118 5.02 -18.28 -7.55
C MET A 118 5.83 -18.78 -6.35
N GLY A 119 6.46 -17.90 -5.59
CA GLY A 119 7.25 -18.26 -4.40
C GLY A 119 6.41 -18.97 -3.33
N LEU A 120 5.18 -18.51 -3.08
CA LEU A 120 4.25 -19.14 -2.14
C LEU A 120 3.75 -20.50 -2.64
N LEU A 121 3.45 -20.63 -3.94
CA LEU A 121 3.03 -21.88 -4.54
C LEU A 121 4.16 -22.92 -4.58
N GLN A 122 5.43 -22.51 -4.51
CA GLN A 122 6.62 -23.35 -4.46
C GLN A 122 7.12 -23.62 -3.04
N ASP A 123 6.43 -23.07 -2.03
CA ASP A 123 6.86 -23.13 -0.62
C ASP A 123 8.28 -22.59 -0.40
N ASN A 124 8.62 -21.52 -1.09
CA ASN A 124 9.94 -20.91 -0.91
C ASN A 124 10.02 -20.27 0.49
N PRO A 125 10.96 -20.74 1.36
CA PRO A 125 11.07 -20.27 2.74
C PRO A 125 11.39 -18.80 2.87
N ASP A 126 12.12 -18.19 1.92
CA ASP A 126 12.41 -16.77 1.88
C ASP A 126 11.16 -15.93 1.61
N VAL A 127 10.14 -16.52 0.98
CA VAL A 127 8.88 -15.87 0.66
C VAL A 127 7.85 -16.13 1.77
N THR A 128 7.69 -17.37 2.23
CA THR A 128 6.77 -17.72 3.31
C THR A 128 7.15 -17.03 4.62
N GLY A 129 8.44 -16.86 4.89
CA GLY A 129 8.97 -16.13 6.05
C GLY A 129 8.68 -14.63 6.08
N LEU A 130 8.15 -14.03 5.00
CA LEU A 130 7.74 -12.62 4.97
C LEU A 130 6.38 -12.38 5.66
N PHE A 131 5.64 -13.43 5.96
CA PHE A 131 4.30 -13.36 6.55
C PHE A 131 4.32 -13.64 8.05
N ALA A 132 3.41 -13.01 8.79
CA ALA A 132 3.21 -13.29 10.21
C ALA A 132 2.62 -14.69 10.42
N HIS A 133 1.75 -15.11 9.49
CA HIS A 133 1.12 -16.43 9.52
C HIS A 133 1.02 -17.00 8.11
N ASN A 134 1.59 -18.23 7.96
CA ASN A 134 1.41 -19.06 6.78
C ASN A 134 0.34 -20.11 7.09
N PRO A 135 -0.83 -20.10 6.43
CA PRO A 135 -1.89 -21.08 6.68
C PRO A 135 -1.58 -22.48 6.09
N PHE A 136 -0.45 -22.64 5.39
CA PHE A 136 -0.02 -23.89 4.73
C PHE A 136 1.38 -24.31 5.20
N PRO A 137 1.58 -24.64 6.49
CA PRO A 137 2.91 -24.94 7.02
C PRO A 137 3.49 -26.28 6.57
N GLU A 138 2.66 -27.24 6.17
CA GLU A 138 3.10 -28.58 5.79
C GLU A 138 3.13 -28.82 4.27
N ASN A 139 2.14 -28.27 3.57
CA ASN A 139 1.99 -28.44 2.13
C ASN A 139 1.58 -27.13 1.49
N PRO A 140 2.29 -26.63 0.46
CA PRO A 140 1.95 -25.39 -0.20
C PRO A 140 0.55 -25.43 -0.82
N PRO A 141 -0.12 -24.28 -0.98
CA PRO A 141 -1.41 -24.23 -1.64
C PRO A 141 -1.28 -24.59 -3.11
N ARG A 142 -2.32 -25.19 -3.69
CA ARG A 142 -2.39 -25.44 -5.14
C ARG A 142 -2.78 -24.21 -5.93
N TYR A 143 -3.52 -23.31 -5.31
CA TYR A 143 -4.05 -22.08 -5.90
C TYR A 143 -3.78 -20.90 -4.99
N LEU A 144 -3.55 -19.75 -5.60
CA LEU A 144 -3.39 -18.48 -4.91
C LEU A 144 -4.22 -17.42 -5.63
N ARG A 145 -4.89 -16.56 -4.87
CA ARG A 145 -5.60 -15.37 -5.37
C ARG A 145 -5.39 -14.19 -4.44
N ALA A 146 -5.79 -13.01 -4.88
CA ALA A 146 -5.87 -11.86 -3.99
C ALA A 146 -7.22 -11.15 -4.14
N THR A 147 -7.82 -10.82 -3.01
CA THR A 147 -9.09 -10.10 -2.92
C THR A 147 -8.86 -8.71 -2.36
N LEU A 148 -9.50 -7.70 -2.96
CA LEU A 148 -9.46 -6.31 -2.49
C LEU A 148 -10.64 -6.06 -1.56
N TYR A 149 -10.34 -5.47 -0.41
CA TYR A 149 -11.32 -5.00 0.56
C TYR A 149 -11.12 -3.52 0.87
N ASP A 150 -12.18 -2.81 1.20
CA ASP A 150 -12.09 -1.49 1.82
C ASP A 150 -12.25 -1.65 3.34
N TYR A 151 -11.24 -1.18 4.09
CA TYR A 151 -11.16 -1.32 5.54
C TYR A 151 -11.53 -0.01 6.22
N HIS A 152 -12.36 -0.11 7.25
CA HIS A 152 -12.77 1.02 8.07
C HIS A 152 -12.57 0.69 9.54
N PHE A 153 -12.21 1.67 10.34
CA PHE A 153 -12.23 1.51 11.78
C PHE A 153 -13.66 1.32 12.28
N THR A 154 -13.83 0.42 13.25
CA THR A 154 -15.06 0.33 14.00
C THR A 154 -15.23 1.56 14.89
N SER A 155 -16.45 2.01 15.10
CA SER A 155 -16.78 2.97 16.14
C SER A 155 -16.51 2.39 17.54
N SER A 156 -16.40 3.24 18.57
CA SER A 156 -16.22 2.78 19.94
C SER A 156 -17.39 1.90 20.44
N ALA A 157 -18.58 2.11 19.92
CA ALA A 157 -19.75 1.28 20.24
C ALA A 157 -19.66 -0.09 19.58
N GLU A 158 -19.36 -0.14 18.29
CA GLU A 158 -19.17 -1.40 17.54
C GLU A 158 -18.03 -2.23 18.14
N ARG A 159 -16.90 -1.60 18.47
CA ARG A 159 -15.77 -2.30 19.11
C ARG A 159 -16.13 -2.91 20.45
N ARG A 160 -16.88 -2.21 21.30
CA ARG A 160 -17.34 -2.77 22.59
C ARG A 160 -18.29 -3.94 22.39
N ALA A 161 -19.09 -3.92 21.32
CA ALA A 161 -20.06 -4.98 21.05
C ALA A 161 -19.43 -6.22 20.41
N THR A 162 -18.46 -6.04 19.52
CA THR A 162 -17.91 -7.13 18.68
C THR A 162 -16.46 -7.52 19.02
N GLY A 163 -15.71 -6.65 19.71
CA GLY A 163 -14.26 -6.79 19.90
C GLY A 163 -13.43 -6.40 18.66
N ALA A 164 -14.06 -6.22 17.50
CA ALA A 164 -13.37 -5.97 16.25
C ALA A 164 -12.83 -4.53 16.16
N TRP A 165 -11.61 -4.39 15.69
CA TRP A 165 -10.96 -3.12 15.42
C TRP A 165 -11.33 -2.56 14.04
N TRP A 166 -11.59 -3.47 13.09
CA TRP A 166 -11.86 -3.16 11.69
C TRP A 166 -13.21 -3.73 11.27
N LYS A 167 -13.82 -3.07 10.33
CA LYS A 167 -14.85 -3.62 9.45
C LYS A 167 -14.33 -3.52 8.02
N ARG A 168 -14.64 -4.52 7.20
CA ARG A 168 -14.19 -4.55 5.81
C ARG A 168 -15.34 -4.90 4.88
N GLU A 169 -15.33 -4.28 3.72
CA GLU A 169 -16.27 -4.56 2.64
C GLU A 169 -15.50 -5.11 1.44
N ARG A 170 -15.99 -6.19 0.85
CA ARG A 170 -15.36 -6.78 -0.32
C ARG A 170 -15.59 -5.87 -1.53
N VAL A 171 -14.50 -5.38 -2.13
CA VAL A 171 -14.55 -4.55 -3.35
C VAL A 171 -14.57 -5.43 -4.59
N GLY A 172 -13.72 -6.47 -4.63
CA GLY A 172 -13.64 -7.38 -5.77
C GLY A 172 -12.41 -8.26 -5.76
N GLU A 173 -12.20 -8.99 -6.86
CA GLU A 173 -10.97 -9.71 -7.11
C GLU A 173 -9.87 -8.72 -7.51
N TYR A 174 -8.72 -8.79 -6.85
CA TYR A 174 -7.55 -7.98 -7.17
C TYR A 174 -6.59 -8.71 -8.10
N PHE A 175 -6.26 -9.95 -7.77
CA PHE A 175 -5.39 -10.82 -8.55
C PHE A 175 -6.12 -12.15 -8.75
N PRO A 176 -6.23 -12.63 -10.01
CA PRO A 176 -6.99 -13.83 -10.31
C PRO A 176 -6.39 -15.08 -9.68
N ALA A 177 -7.20 -16.10 -9.51
CA ALA A 177 -6.72 -17.37 -9.02
C ALA A 177 -5.69 -17.99 -10.00
N VAL A 178 -4.49 -18.25 -9.50
CA VAL A 178 -3.37 -18.83 -10.25
C VAL A 178 -2.87 -20.09 -9.59
N SER A 179 -2.25 -20.97 -10.37
CA SER A 179 -1.54 -22.18 -9.94
C SER A 179 -0.16 -22.21 -10.59
N LEU A 180 0.72 -23.12 -10.19
CA LEU A 180 2.05 -23.28 -10.80
C LEU A 180 1.98 -23.46 -12.32
N ARG A 181 0.92 -24.07 -12.84
CA ARG A 181 0.72 -24.24 -14.29
C ARG A 181 0.64 -22.93 -15.07
N ASN A 182 0.23 -21.85 -14.42
CA ASN A 182 0.11 -20.53 -15.05
C ASN A 182 1.48 -19.85 -15.27
N PHE A 183 2.53 -20.32 -14.56
CA PHE A 183 3.89 -19.78 -14.62
C PHE A 183 4.87 -20.67 -15.41
N SER A 184 4.44 -21.84 -15.88
CA SER A 184 5.27 -22.83 -16.62
C SER A 184 5.27 -22.64 -18.13
N ARG A 185 5.01 -21.38 -18.61
CA ARG A 185 5.09 -21.03 -20.04
C ARG A 185 6.27 -20.15 -20.34
#